data_31fd15a1d9757fc5fa99339e1c29d213
#
_entry.id   31fd15a1d9757fc5fa99339e1c29d213
#
_cell.length_a   1.000
_cell.length_b   1.000
_cell.length_c   1.000
_cell.angle_alpha   90.00
_cell.angle_beta   90.00
_cell.angle_gamma   90.00
#
_symmetry.space_group_name_H-M   'P 1'
#
loop_
_entity.id
_entity.type
_entity.pdbx_description
1 polymer ?
#
loop_
_entity_poly.entity_id
_entity_poly.type
_entity_poly.pdbx_seq_one_letter_code
_entity_poly.pdbx_strand_id
1 'polypeptide(L)'
;MSHCGCRYYGLSVWFPDVIKHLQADDYASKVKIHSNERIEDFTFNFTLENQIHKNGLFINDRFINMKLKSVTFIDSTFRNCYFDDVTSVGSFFRNCTFIDAFFFNTDIYETKLIDGTEVINSTFTHNKTGCQMTFDDDYSAYWVYFINFLGTLAVLPGNIVSALLMDKIGRLSMLGGSMVLSGISCFFLWFGTSESMMIFMLCLYNGLSISAWNSLDVVTTESFPTARRGTGFGFCNALCKLAAVLGNLFFGSLVGITKAIPILMASSVLVCGGLVGLRLPDTRANVLM
;
A
#
# COMPACT_ATOMS: atom_id res chain seq x y z
N MET A 1 -26.58 -3.99 9.17
CA MET A 1 -25.35 -3.98 10.00
C MET A 1 -24.17 -4.73 9.39
N SER A 2 -24.36 -5.89 8.78
CA SER A 2 -23.27 -6.71 8.21
C SER A 2 -22.44 -5.98 7.13
N HIS A 3 -23.04 -5.05 6.41
CA HIS A 3 -22.40 -4.35 5.30
C HIS A 3 -21.34 -3.30 5.72
N CYS A 4 -21.42 -2.72 6.89
CA CYS A 4 -20.50 -1.68 7.34
C CYS A 4 -19.15 -2.25 7.83
N GLY A 5 -19.18 -3.37 8.60
CA GLY A 5 -17.97 -4.02 9.12
C GLY A 5 -17.09 -4.63 8.07
N CYS A 6 -17.70 -5.30 7.09
CA CYS A 6 -17.02 -5.97 5.99
C CYS A 6 -16.07 -5.03 5.21
N ARG A 7 -16.37 -3.75 5.14
CA ARG A 7 -15.68 -2.76 4.28
C ARG A 7 -14.63 -1.97 4.98
N TYR A 8 -14.91 -1.52 6.20
CA TYR A 8 -13.92 -0.77 6.96
C TYR A 8 -12.65 -1.61 7.15
N TYR A 9 -12.81 -2.87 7.58
CA TYR A 9 -11.69 -3.77 7.78
C TYR A 9 -11.02 -4.16 6.47
N GLY A 10 -11.78 -4.44 5.40
CA GLY A 10 -11.22 -4.78 4.10
C GLY A 10 -10.37 -3.63 3.53
N LEU A 11 -10.92 -2.43 3.44
CA LEU A 11 -10.20 -1.30 2.85
C LEU A 11 -9.00 -0.88 3.69
N SER A 12 -9.14 -0.85 5.03
CA SER A 12 -8.06 -0.44 5.93
C SER A 12 -6.87 -1.40 5.92
N VAL A 13 -7.12 -2.70 5.73
CA VAL A 13 -6.04 -3.71 5.66
C VAL A 13 -5.31 -3.66 4.32
N TRP A 14 -6.05 -3.45 3.22
CA TRP A 14 -5.47 -3.52 1.87
C TRP A 14 -5.01 -2.18 1.31
N PHE A 15 -5.39 -1.06 1.93
CA PHE A 15 -4.98 0.27 1.46
C PHE A 15 -3.47 0.50 1.50
N PRO A 16 -2.73 0.10 2.55
CA PRO A 16 -1.28 0.19 2.55
C PRO A 16 -0.64 -0.53 1.36
N ASP A 17 -1.18 -1.67 0.96
CA ASP A 17 -0.69 -2.45 -0.18
C ASP A 17 -0.94 -1.72 -1.51
N VAL A 18 -2.08 -1.06 -1.66
CA VAL A 18 -2.36 -0.22 -2.84
C VAL A 18 -1.36 0.95 -2.94
N ILE A 19 -1.05 1.61 -1.82
CA ILE A 19 -0.05 2.70 -1.81
C ILE A 19 1.35 2.19 -2.16
N LYS A 20 1.76 1.03 -1.64
CA LYS A 20 3.03 0.38 -2.01
C LYS A 20 3.15 0.19 -3.52
N HIS A 21 2.11 -0.36 -4.14
CA HIS A 21 2.10 -0.56 -5.59
C HIS A 21 2.17 0.75 -6.38
N LEU A 22 1.48 1.80 -5.93
CA LEU A 22 1.56 3.10 -6.60
C LEU A 22 2.95 3.72 -6.48
N GLN A 23 3.57 3.60 -5.31
CA GLN A 23 4.93 4.08 -5.12
C GLN A 23 5.93 3.28 -5.95
N ALA A 24 5.77 1.95 -6.05
CA ALA A 24 6.59 1.12 -6.90
C ALA A 24 6.41 1.47 -8.39
N ASP A 25 5.18 1.71 -8.84
CA ASP A 25 4.89 2.12 -10.22
C ASP A 25 5.48 3.51 -10.52
N ASP A 26 5.36 4.47 -9.60
CA ASP A 26 5.97 5.81 -9.73
C ASP A 26 7.50 5.73 -9.74
N TYR A 27 8.07 4.91 -8.87
CA TYR A 27 9.50 4.66 -8.81
C TYR A 27 10.01 4.03 -10.11
N ALA A 28 9.31 3.04 -10.65
CA ALA A 28 9.64 2.41 -11.93
C ALA A 28 9.52 3.38 -13.12
N SER A 29 8.59 4.35 -13.05
CA SER A 29 8.43 5.36 -14.12
C SER A 29 9.58 6.36 -14.17
N LYS A 30 10.33 6.54 -13.08
CA LYS A 30 11.45 7.49 -12.94
C LYS A 30 12.81 6.87 -13.24
N VAL A 31 12.85 5.70 -13.87
CA VAL A 31 14.10 5.02 -14.24
C VAL A 31 14.94 5.87 -15.18
N LYS A 32 16.20 6.10 -14.81
CA LYS A 32 17.19 6.72 -15.67
C LYS A 32 17.86 5.68 -16.54
N ILE A 33 17.83 5.87 -17.85
CA ILE A 33 18.46 4.95 -18.80
C ILE A 33 19.74 5.59 -19.34
N HIS A 34 20.84 4.91 -19.13
CA HIS A 34 22.17 5.25 -19.63
C HIS A 34 22.53 4.24 -20.71
N SER A 35 22.95 4.71 -21.88
CA SER A 35 23.26 3.84 -23.01
C SER A 35 24.61 4.16 -23.61
N ASN A 36 25.39 3.12 -23.94
CA ASN A 36 26.71 3.22 -24.60
C ASN A 36 27.69 4.10 -23.79
N GLU A 37 27.67 4.01 -22.47
CA GLU A 37 28.60 4.72 -21.62
C GLU A 37 29.95 4.01 -21.60
N ARG A 38 31.02 4.79 -21.63
CA ARG A 38 32.39 4.33 -21.39
C ARG A 38 32.94 5.08 -20.21
N ILE A 39 33.23 4.36 -19.14
CA ILE A 39 33.77 4.89 -17.89
C ILE A 39 35.11 4.22 -17.66
N GLU A 40 36.13 5.01 -17.32
CA GLU A 40 37.49 4.54 -17.10
C GLU A 40 38.10 5.20 -15.86
N ASP A 41 38.79 4.40 -15.05
CA ASP A 41 39.52 4.87 -13.86
C ASP A 41 38.67 5.64 -12.85
N PHE A 42 37.38 5.37 -12.79
CA PHE A 42 36.44 6.06 -11.90
C PHE A 42 36.22 5.30 -10.58
N THR A 43 36.05 6.04 -9.48
CA THR A 43 35.69 5.44 -8.19
C THR A 43 34.26 5.82 -7.81
N PHE A 44 33.39 4.82 -7.79
CA PHE A 44 32.01 4.93 -7.33
C PHE A 44 31.97 4.73 -5.81
N ASN A 45 31.66 5.78 -5.07
CA ASN A 45 31.52 5.77 -3.60
C ASN A 45 30.17 6.33 -3.12
N PHE A 46 29.17 6.34 -4.00
CA PHE A 46 27.84 6.87 -3.75
C PHE A 46 26.78 5.82 -4.16
N THR A 47 25.58 5.95 -3.63
CA THR A 47 24.47 5.05 -3.97
C THR A 47 23.99 5.31 -5.38
N LEU A 48 23.97 4.26 -6.21
CA LEU A 48 23.27 4.25 -7.49
C LEU A 48 21.85 3.74 -7.28
N GLU A 49 20.87 4.52 -7.70
CA GLU A 49 19.47 4.21 -7.48
C GLU A 49 18.65 4.40 -8.75
N ASN A 50 17.80 3.39 -9.05
CA ASN A 50 16.81 3.39 -10.13
C ASN A 50 17.40 3.74 -11.51
N GLN A 51 18.42 2.97 -11.92
CA GLN A 51 19.14 3.21 -13.16
C GLN A 51 19.26 1.92 -13.98
N ILE A 52 19.25 2.09 -15.31
CA ILE A 52 19.52 1.00 -16.25
C ILE A 52 20.71 1.44 -17.13
N HIS A 53 21.80 0.70 -17.06
CA HIS A 53 22.96 0.88 -17.90
C HIS A 53 22.96 -0.17 -19.01
N LYS A 54 22.88 0.29 -20.28
CA LYS A 54 22.89 -0.56 -21.47
C LYS A 54 24.16 -0.36 -22.26
N ASN A 55 24.78 -1.44 -22.69
CA ASN A 55 26.03 -1.43 -23.46
C ASN A 55 27.12 -0.59 -22.80
N GLY A 56 27.20 -0.63 -21.46
CA GLY A 56 28.24 0.08 -20.71
C GLY A 56 29.57 -0.62 -20.77
N LEU A 57 30.65 0.14 -20.90
CA LEU A 57 32.01 -0.35 -20.81
C LEU A 57 32.71 0.31 -19.61
N PHE A 58 32.99 -0.49 -18.60
CA PHE A 58 33.64 -0.07 -17.34
C PHE A 58 35.06 -0.65 -17.32
N ILE A 59 36.08 0.22 -17.22
CA ILE A 59 37.49 -0.17 -17.27
C ILE A 59 38.24 0.39 -16.08
N ASN A 60 38.90 -0.46 -15.29
CA ASN A 60 39.65 -0.08 -14.10
C ASN A 60 38.84 0.66 -13.05
N ASP A 61 37.51 0.50 -13.05
CA ASP A 61 36.64 1.22 -12.14
C ASP A 61 36.59 0.55 -10.76
N ARG A 62 36.39 1.36 -9.73
CA ARG A 62 36.30 0.91 -8.35
C ARG A 62 34.94 1.24 -7.76
N PHE A 63 34.24 0.22 -7.30
CA PHE A 63 32.97 0.32 -6.61
C PHE A 63 33.20 0.05 -5.12
N ILE A 64 33.29 1.12 -4.30
CA ILE A 64 33.75 1.00 -2.90
C ILE A 64 32.68 1.53 -1.95
N ASN A 65 32.29 0.70 -0.97
CA ASN A 65 31.36 1.04 0.10
C ASN A 65 30.08 1.71 -0.42
N MET A 66 29.44 1.09 -1.41
CA MET A 66 28.29 1.66 -2.09
C MET A 66 27.09 0.74 -2.11
N LYS A 67 25.93 1.32 -2.35
CA LYS A 67 24.69 0.57 -2.54
C LYS A 67 24.22 0.69 -3.97
N LEU A 68 23.85 -0.45 -4.57
CA LEU A 68 23.12 -0.55 -5.81
C LEU A 68 21.66 -0.84 -5.47
N LYS A 69 20.75 0.10 -5.71
CA LYS A 69 19.32 -0.07 -5.44
C LYS A 69 18.53 0.01 -6.74
N SER A 70 17.90 -1.10 -7.12
CA SER A 70 17.15 -1.20 -8.38
C SER A 70 17.96 -0.75 -9.60
N VAL A 71 19.21 -1.22 -9.70
CA VAL A 71 20.11 -0.93 -10.80
C VAL A 71 20.26 -2.17 -11.67
N THR A 72 20.04 -2.02 -12.97
CA THR A 72 20.20 -3.14 -13.91
C THR A 72 21.26 -2.79 -14.94
N PHE A 73 22.26 -3.65 -15.05
CA PHE A 73 23.25 -3.58 -16.12
C PHE A 73 22.87 -4.58 -17.21
N ILE A 74 22.78 -4.12 -18.45
CA ILE A 74 22.40 -4.94 -19.60
C ILE A 74 23.47 -4.81 -20.67
N ASP A 75 23.93 -5.95 -21.20
CA ASP A 75 24.92 -6.01 -22.28
C ASP A 75 26.21 -5.22 -21.95
N SER A 76 26.59 -5.19 -20.67
CA SER A 76 27.69 -4.34 -20.20
C SER A 76 28.94 -5.15 -19.89
N THR A 77 30.13 -4.56 -20.14
CA THR A 77 31.41 -5.20 -19.91
C THR A 77 32.18 -4.49 -18.81
N PHE A 78 32.62 -5.28 -17.82
CA PHE A 78 33.44 -4.84 -16.70
C PHE A 78 34.83 -5.44 -16.82
N ARG A 79 35.85 -4.62 -17.06
CA ARG A 79 37.22 -5.06 -17.23
C ARG A 79 38.10 -4.48 -16.13
N ASN A 80 38.82 -5.37 -15.40
CA ASN A 80 39.70 -5.00 -14.29
C ASN A 80 39.01 -4.12 -13.23
N CYS A 81 37.72 -4.44 -12.93
CA CYS A 81 36.93 -3.69 -11.98
C CYS A 81 37.02 -4.28 -10.57
N TYR A 82 36.98 -3.42 -9.57
CA TYR A 82 37.07 -3.81 -8.17
C TYR A 82 35.80 -3.43 -7.41
N PHE A 83 35.14 -4.43 -6.84
CA PHE A 83 33.93 -4.29 -6.03
C PHE A 83 34.24 -4.62 -4.58
N ASP A 84 34.19 -3.61 -3.70
CA ASP A 84 34.50 -3.73 -2.28
C ASP A 84 33.37 -3.17 -1.44
N ASP A 85 32.83 -3.98 -0.53
CA ASP A 85 31.71 -3.65 0.35
C ASP A 85 30.50 -3.09 -0.40
N VAL A 86 30.16 -3.72 -1.53
CA VAL A 86 29.00 -3.36 -2.35
C VAL A 86 27.80 -4.17 -1.91
N THR A 87 26.69 -3.47 -1.63
CA THR A 87 25.39 -4.08 -1.35
C THR A 87 24.44 -3.82 -2.51
N SER A 88 23.85 -4.87 -3.08
CA SER A 88 22.98 -4.77 -4.25
C SER A 88 21.56 -5.24 -3.92
N VAL A 89 20.62 -4.30 -3.81
CA VAL A 89 19.21 -4.57 -3.53
C VAL A 89 18.40 -4.40 -4.81
N GLY A 90 17.65 -5.44 -5.22
CA GLY A 90 16.86 -5.37 -6.45
C GLY A 90 17.70 -5.11 -7.72
N SER A 91 19.00 -5.37 -7.68
CA SER A 91 19.91 -5.06 -8.77
C SER A 91 20.39 -6.34 -9.46
N PHE A 92 20.48 -6.29 -10.79
CA PHE A 92 20.78 -7.45 -11.63
C PHE A 92 21.76 -7.10 -12.73
N PHE A 93 22.57 -8.12 -13.11
CA PHE A 93 23.48 -8.08 -14.25
C PHE A 93 22.95 -9.05 -15.31
N ARG A 94 22.56 -8.52 -16.46
CA ARG A 94 21.96 -9.31 -17.54
C ARG A 94 22.84 -9.27 -18.78
N ASN A 95 23.24 -10.43 -19.27
CA ASN A 95 24.13 -10.57 -20.41
C ASN A 95 25.40 -9.71 -20.31
N CYS A 96 25.98 -9.67 -19.11
CA CYS A 96 27.18 -8.87 -18.82
C CYS A 96 28.43 -9.73 -18.90
N THR A 97 29.61 -9.13 -19.13
CA THR A 97 30.87 -9.83 -19.12
C THR A 97 31.81 -9.21 -18.07
N PHE A 98 32.24 -10.02 -17.13
CA PHE A 98 33.24 -9.62 -16.13
C PHE A 98 34.60 -10.24 -16.51
N ILE A 99 35.60 -9.40 -16.70
CA ILE A 99 36.96 -9.82 -17.06
C ILE A 99 37.92 -9.25 -16.03
N ASP A 100 38.69 -10.13 -15.37
CA ASP A 100 39.67 -9.74 -14.32
C ASP A 100 39.03 -8.90 -13.21
N ALA A 101 37.80 -9.24 -12.80
CA ALA A 101 37.07 -8.50 -11.77
C ALA A 101 37.27 -9.10 -10.38
N PHE A 102 37.35 -8.23 -9.36
CA PHE A 102 37.49 -8.62 -7.97
C PHE A 102 36.24 -8.24 -7.18
N PHE A 103 35.62 -9.23 -6.51
CA PHE A 103 34.48 -9.04 -5.63
C PHE A 103 34.89 -9.38 -4.19
N PHE A 104 35.00 -8.36 -3.36
CA PHE A 104 35.33 -8.50 -1.95
C PHE A 104 34.18 -8.00 -1.08
N ASN A 105 33.72 -8.82 -0.12
CA ASN A 105 32.66 -8.48 0.83
C ASN A 105 31.38 -7.95 0.15
N THR A 106 30.97 -8.57 -0.96
CA THR A 106 29.78 -8.18 -1.72
C THR A 106 28.66 -9.20 -1.55
N ASP A 107 27.42 -8.77 -1.83
CA ASP A 107 26.23 -9.63 -1.90
C ASP A 107 25.84 -10.00 -3.33
N ILE A 108 26.79 -9.85 -4.28
CA ILE A 108 26.60 -10.23 -5.68
C ILE A 108 26.87 -11.73 -5.82
N TYR A 109 25.80 -12.51 -5.88
CA TYR A 109 25.83 -13.96 -6.06
C TYR A 109 25.36 -14.33 -7.48
N GLU A 110 25.51 -15.60 -7.83
CA GLU A 110 25.03 -16.14 -9.13
C GLU A 110 23.56 -15.83 -9.43
N THR A 111 22.72 -15.71 -8.40
CA THR A 111 21.30 -15.37 -8.57
C THR A 111 21.05 -13.97 -9.11
N LYS A 112 22.05 -13.08 -9.06
CA LYS A 112 22.00 -11.72 -9.60
C LYS A 112 22.66 -11.61 -10.98
N LEU A 113 23.35 -12.67 -11.41
CA LEU A 113 23.97 -12.80 -12.71
C LEU A 113 23.00 -13.57 -13.62
N ILE A 114 22.30 -12.88 -14.50
CA ILE A 114 21.17 -13.44 -15.26
C ILE A 114 21.49 -13.45 -16.76
N ASP A 115 20.82 -14.30 -17.51
CA ASP A 115 20.74 -14.30 -18.98
C ASP A 115 22.12 -14.30 -19.69
N GLY A 116 22.98 -15.28 -19.37
CA GLY A 116 24.23 -15.43 -20.09
C GLY A 116 25.37 -14.53 -19.64
N THR A 117 25.29 -14.00 -18.41
CA THR A 117 26.42 -13.24 -17.84
C THR A 117 27.64 -14.15 -17.67
N GLU A 118 28.76 -13.78 -18.28
CA GLU A 118 30.02 -14.51 -18.27
C GLU A 118 31.00 -13.88 -17.27
N VAL A 119 31.70 -14.76 -16.54
CA VAL A 119 32.71 -14.34 -15.55
C VAL A 119 34.04 -15.00 -15.92
N ILE A 120 35.00 -14.18 -16.38
CA ILE A 120 36.32 -14.65 -16.87
C ILE A 120 37.40 -14.16 -15.91
N ASN A 121 38.20 -15.07 -15.43
CA ASN A 121 39.37 -14.78 -14.57
C ASN A 121 39.06 -13.83 -13.37
N SER A 122 37.86 -13.96 -12.79
CA SER A 122 37.42 -13.10 -11.70
C SER A 122 37.33 -13.84 -10.38
N THR A 123 37.58 -13.16 -9.27
CA THR A 123 37.59 -13.75 -7.94
C THR A 123 36.47 -13.20 -7.06
N PHE A 124 35.76 -14.13 -6.39
CA PHE A 124 34.69 -13.77 -5.44
C PHE A 124 35.13 -14.17 -4.01
N THR A 125 35.25 -13.21 -3.14
CA THR A 125 35.53 -13.41 -1.72
C THR A 125 34.36 -12.89 -0.90
N HIS A 126 33.44 -13.77 -0.55
CA HIS A 126 32.23 -13.42 0.20
C HIS A 126 32.46 -13.61 1.69
N ASN A 127 32.50 -12.49 2.44
CA ASN A 127 32.52 -12.50 3.90
C ASN A 127 31.14 -12.20 4.52
N LYS A 128 30.16 -11.77 3.72
CA LYS A 128 28.78 -11.54 4.19
C LYS A 128 28.01 -12.86 4.21
N THR A 129 28.22 -13.65 5.26
CA THR A 129 27.45 -14.86 5.52
C THR A 129 26.26 -14.52 6.41
N GLY A 130 25.06 -14.69 5.90
CA GLY A 130 23.82 -14.58 6.67
C GLY A 130 22.66 -14.07 5.83
N CYS A 131 21.46 -14.47 6.24
CA CYS A 131 20.22 -13.94 5.68
C CYS A 131 20.08 -12.49 6.16
N GLN A 132 20.56 -11.52 5.39
CA GLN A 132 20.29 -10.11 5.66
C GLN A 132 18.87 -9.83 5.21
N MET A 133 17.97 -9.58 6.15
CA MET A 133 16.69 -8.96 5.82
C MET A 133 16.98 -7.53 5.39
N THR A 134 17.05 -7.33 4.09
CA THR A 134 17.11 -5.99 3.51
C THR A 134 15.69 -5.42 3.50
N PHE A 135 15.45 -4.43 4.34
CA PHE A 135 14.19 -3.65 4.35
C PHE A 135 14.22 -2.50 3.33
N ASP A 136 15.17 -2.51 2.40
CA ASP A 136 15.27 -1.53 1.33
C ASP A 136 14.31 -1.93 0.17
N ASP A 137 13.02 -1.78 0.40
CA ASP A 137 12.00 -1.93 -0.64
C ASP A 137 11.97 -0.69 -1.56
N ASP A 138 11.44 -0.85 -2.77
CA ASP A 138 11.25 0.23 -3.77
C ASP A 138 10.23 1.30 -3.35
N TYR A 139 9.71 1.22 -2.13
CA TYR A 139 8.81 2.17 -1.50
C TYR A 139 9.30 2.56 -0.09
N SER A 140 8.95 3.74 0.35
CA SER A 140 9.25 4.18 1.72
C SER A 140 8.23 3.60 2.69
N ALA A 141 8.62 2.57 3.45
CA ALA A 141 7.76 1.96 4.47
C ALA A 141 7.25 3.02 5.48
N TYR A 142 8.10 3.95 5.89
CA TYR A 142 7.71 5.06 6.76
C TYR A 142 6.56 5.88 6.16
N TRP A 143 6.62 6.21 4.87
CA TRP A 143 5.61 7.00 4.19
C TRP A 143 4.27 6.28 4.10
N VAL A 144 4.27 4.99 3.82
CA VAL A 144 3.06 4.15 3.79
C VAL A 144 2.37 4.14 5.16
N TYR A 145 3.13 3.93 6.23
CA TYR A 145 2.57 3.97 7.59
C TYR A 145 2.11 5.36 8.01
N PHE A 146 2.80 6.41 7.58
CA PHE A 146 2.41 7.80 7.83
C PHE A 146 1.08 8.15 7.16
N ILE A 147 0.87 7.74 5.91
CA ILE A 147 -0.41 7.92 5.21
C ILE A 147 -1.53 7.18 5.94
N ASN A 148 -1.28 5.96 6.39
CA ASN A 148 -2.27 5.19 7.14
C ASN A 148 -2.59 5.85 8.50
N PHE A 149 -1.58 6.41 9.16
CA PHE A 149 -1.77 7.22 10.37
C PHE A 149 -2.63 8.46 10.11
N LEU A 150 -2.39 9.20 9.03
CA LEU A 150 -3.22 10.36 8.64
C LEU A 150 -4.68 9.93 8.38
N GLY A 151 -4.89 8.80 7.71
CA GLY A 151 -6.21 8.25 7.48
C GLY A 151 -6.96 7.93 8.78
N THR A 152 -6.26 7.36 9.76
CA THR A 152 -6.86 7.09 11.09
C THR A 152 -7.05 8.36 11.91
N LEU A 153 -6.16 9.34 11.79
CA LEU A 153 -6.31 10.64 12.45
C LEU A 153 -7.56 11.39 11.98
N ALA A 154 -7.95 11.24 10.73
CA ALA A 154 -9.17 11.83 10.16
C ALA A 154 -10.47 11.31 10.81
N VAL A 155 -10.40 10.21 11.53
CA VAL A 155 -11.53 9.67 12.33
C VAL A 155 -11.89 10.60 13.49
N LEU A 156 -10.92 11.32 14.07
CA LEU A 156 -11.18 12.23 15.20
C LEU A 156 -12.15 13.36 14.86
N PRO A 157 -11.91 14.18 13.81
CA PRO A 157 -12.88 15.18 13.40
C PRO A 157 -14.22 14.57 12.97
N GLY A 158 -14.22 13.39 12.35
CA GLY A 158 -15.43 12.64 12.00
C GLY A 158 -16.30 12.31 13.22
N ASN A 159 -15.68 11.86 14.32
CA ASN A 159 -16.38 11.60 15.58
C ASN A 159 -17.00 12.87 16.17
N ILE A 160 -16.25 13.98 16.19
CA ILE A 160 -16.75 15.27 16.74
C ILE A 160 -17.93 15.76 15.92
N VAL A 161 -17.79 15.78 14.58
CA VAL A 161 -18.86 16.21 13.67
C VAL A 161 -20.10 15.33 13.82
N SER A 162 -19.93 14.02 13.91
CA SER A 162 -21.01 13.06 14.13
C SER A 162 -21.76 13.35 15.42
N ALA A 163 -21.06 13.58 16.54
CA ALA A 163 -21.67 13.86 17.82
C ALA A 163 -22.48 15.17 17.81
N LEU A 164 -21.97 16.22 17.16
CA LEU A 164 -22.63 17.53 17.12
C LEU A 164 -23.83 17.58 16.16
N LEU A 165 -23.78 16.83 15.06
CA LEU A 165 -24.79 16.89 14.01
C LEU A 165 -25.88 15.83 14.15
N MET A 166 -25.66 14.75 14.85
CA MET A 166 -26.58 13.61 14.95
C MET A 166 -27.96 14.01 15.49
N ASP A 167 -28.01 14.88 16.49
CA ASP A 167 -29.25 15.35 17.07
C ASP A 167 -29.97 16.41 16.21
N LYS A 168 -29.23 17.16 15.39
CA LYS A 168 -29.79 18.21 14.52
C LYS A 168 -30.34 17.65 13.21
N ILE A 169 -29.58 16.82 12.54
CA ILE A 169 -29.93 16.27 11.22
C ILE A 169 -30.88 15.08 11.35
N GLY A 170 -30.79 14.35 12.45
CA GLY A 170 -31.52 13.11 12.66
C GLY A 170 -30.62 11.88 12.43
N ARG A 171 -30.83 10.88 13.28
CA ARG A 171 -29.95 9.68 13.37
C ARG A 171 -29.95 8.84 12.10
N LEU A 172 -31.14 8.61 11.51
CA LEU A 172 -31.29 7.86 10.26
C LEU A 172 -30.77 8.63 9.04
N SER A 173 -31.04 9.93 8.97
CA SER A 173 -30.52 10.78 7.90
C SER A 173 -29.01 10.88 7.96
N MET A 174 -28.44 10.97 9.17
CA MET A 174 -26.98 10.96 9.37
C MET A 174 -26.38 9.61 8.96
N LEU A 175 -26.99 8.49 9.34
CA LEU A 175 -26.57 7.15 8.96
C LEU A 175 -26.56 6.99 7.42
N GLY A 176 -27.68 7.21 6.78
CA GLY A 176 -27.82 7.01 5.35
C GLY A 176 -26.98 8.00 4.53
N GLY A 177 -26.99 9.29 4.93
CA GLY A 177 -26.22 10.33 4.26
C GLY A 177 -24.71 10.11 4.35
N SER A 178 -24.18 9.77 5.53
CA SER A 178 -22.75 9.51 5.69
C SER A 178 -22.33 8.23 4.97
N MET A 179 -23.17 7.18 4.90
CA MET A 179 -22.90 5.98 4.12
C MET A 179 -22.84 6.26 2.61
N VAL A 180 -23.76 7.04 2.08
CA VAL A 180 -23.77 7.43 0.66
C VAL A 180 -22.54 8.27 0.33
N LEU A 181 -22.22 9.27 1.14
CA LEU A 181 -21.05 10.13 0.93
C LEU A 181 -19.73 9.34 1.05
N SER A 182 -19.63 8.42 2.00
CA SER A 182 -18.43 7.55 2.09
C SER A 182 -18.30 6.59 0.90
N GLY A 183 -19.44 6.11 0.37
CA GLY A 183 -19.45 5.31 -0.85
C GLY A 183 -18.99 6.08 -2.08
N ILE A 184 -19.41 7.34 -2.21
CA ILE A 184 -18.96 8.25 -3.28
C ILE A 184 -17.46 8.53 -3.13
N SER A 185 -16.97 8.81 -1.93
CA SER A 185 -15.53 9.02 -1.69
C SER A 185 -14.71 7.77 -2.03
N CYS A 186 -15.22 6.58 -1.71
CA CYS A 186 -14.60 5.31 -2.07
C CYS A 186 -14.57 5.09 -3.60
N PHE A 187 -15.63 5.49 -4.31
CA PHE A 187 -15.66 5.44 -5.78
C PHE A 187 -14.58 6.33 -6.40
N PHE A 188 -14.40 7.54 -5.89
CA PHE A 188 -13.37 8.47 -6.39
C PHE A 188 -11.94 8.01 -6.07
N LEU A 189 -11.72 7.15 -5.07
CA LEU A 189 -10.41 6.52 -4.86
C LEU A 189 -9.92 5.76 -6.09
N TRP A 190 -10.81 5.21 -6.89
CA TRP A 190 -10.47 4.53 -8.14
C TRP A 190 -9.81 5.45 -9.18
N PHE A 191 -10.24 6.70 -9.25
CA PHE A 191 -9.71 7.68 -10.21
C PHE A 191 -8.46 8.41 -9.71
N GLY A 192 -7.99 8.10 -8.50
CA GLY A 192 -6.80 8.72 -7.91
C GLY A 192 -5.55 8.32 -8.68
N THR A 193 -4.97 9.25 -9.44
CA THR A 193 -3.67 9.11 -10.13
C THR A 193 -2.54 9.76 -9.34
N SER A 194 -2.87 10.61 -8.36
CA SER A 194 -1.91 11.33 -7.53
C SER A 194 -2.01 10.85 -6.09
N GLU A 195 -0.85 10.65 -5.43
CA GLU A 195 -0.79 10.29 -4.01
C GLU A 195 -1.58 11.26 -3.12
N SER A 196 -1.45 12.57 -3.36
CA SER A 196 -2.15 13.60 -2.58
C SER A 196 -3.67 13.47 -2.68
N MET A 197 -4.21 13.19 -3.86
CA MET A 197 -5.63 12.96 -4.08
C MET A 197 -6.10 11.71 -3.34
N MET A 198 -5.32 10.64 -3.37
CA MET A 198 -5.66 9.40 -2.69
C MET A 198 -5.65 9.56 -1.17
N ILE A 199 -4.67 10.28 -0.61
CA ILE A 199 -4.62 10.60 0.82
C ILE A 199 -5.86 11.39 1.24
N PHE A 200 -6.21 12.43 0.47
CA PHE A 200 -7.39 13.25 0.75
C PHE A 200 -8.68 12.41 0.73
N MET A 201 -8.86 11.59 -0.31
CA MET A 201 -10.04 10.73 -0.42
C MET A 201 -10.11 9.65 0.69
N LEU A 202 -8.96 9.12 1.11
CA LEU A 202 -8.88 8.20 2.23
C LEU A 202 -9.30 8.87 3.55
N CYS A 203 -8.79 10.08 3.82
CA CYS A 203 -9.16 10.84 5.01
C CYS A 203 -10.66 11.17 5.03
N LEU A 204 -11.19 11.58 3.89
CA LEU A 204 -12.62 11.87 3.73
C LEU A 204 -13.47 10.61 3.95
N TYR A 205 -13.08 9.49 3.34
CA TYR A 205 -13.74 8.21 3.53
C TYR A 205 -13.77 7.77 5.00
N ASN A 206 -12.63 7.83 5.70
CA ASN A 206 -12.54 7.43 7.10
C ASN A 206 -13.37 8.33 8.02
N GLY A 207 -13.33 9.65 7.82
CA GLY A 207 -14.11 10.60 8.60
C GLY A 207 -15.62 10.44 8.41
N LEU A 208 -16.08 10.18 7.17
CA LEU A 208 -17.50 9.94 6.89
C LEU A 208 -17.94 8.55 7.39
N SER A 209 -17.10 7.54 7.22
CA SER A 209 -17.39 6.18 7.62
C SER A 209 -17.59 6.06 9.13
N ILE A 210 -16.77 6.75 9.94
CA ILE A 210 -16.95 6.72 11.40
C ILE A 210 -18.26 7.38 11.83
N SER A 211 -18.70 8.42 11.12
CA SER A 211 -20.00 9.04 11.38
C SER A 211 -21.16 8.08 11.13
N ALA A 212 -21.05 7.23 10.11
CA ALA A 212 -22.01 6.17 9.85
C ALA A 212 -22.03 5.11 10.97
N TRP A 213 -20.85 4.73 11.47
CA TRP A 213 -20.74 3.79 12.59
C TRP A 213 -21.40 4.31 13.85
N ASN A 214 -21.08 5.54 14.26
CA ASN A 214 -21.66 6.16 15.43
C ASN A 214 -23.20 6.22 15.35
N SER A 215 -23.73 6.63 14.20
CA SER A 215 -25.17 6.67 13.98
C SER A 215 -25.82 5.30 14.01
N LEU A 216 -25.13 4.28 13.45
CA LEU A 216 -25.60 2.91 13.43
C LEU A 216 -25.69 2.31 14.85
N ASP A 217 -24.68 2.56 15.69
CA ASP A 217 -24.66 2.07 17.07
C ASP A 217 -25.80 2.70 17.89
N VAL A 218 -26.04 4.00 17.72
CA VAL A 218 -27.15 4.70 18.38
C VAL A 218 -28.49 4.14 17.92
N VAL A 219 -28.73 4.07 16.60
CA VAL A 219 -29.99 3.54 16.05
C VAL A 219 -30.24 2.09 16.50
N THR A 220 -29.17 1.27 16.56
CA THR A 220 -29.29 -0.11 17.01
C THR A 220 -29.66 -0.18 18.49
N THR A 221 -29.00 0.59 19.35
CA THR A 221 -29.29 0.59 20.78
C THR A 221 -30.70 1.09 21.10
N GLU A 222 -31.22 2.02 20.31
CA GLU A 222 -32.58 2.55 20.45
C GLU A 222 -33.66 1.65 19.89
N SER A 223 -33.32 0.78 18.93
CA SER A 223 -34.26 -0.15 18.30
C SER A 223 -34.64 -1.32 19.22
N PHE A 224 -33.92 -1.58 20.30
CA PHE A 224 -34.19 -2.67 21.21
C PHE A 224 -34.71 -2.18 22.57
N PRO A 225 -35.73 -2.84 23.16
CA PRO A 225 -36.21 -2.52 24.51
C PRO A 225 -35.09 -2.75 25.52
N THR A 226 -35.11 -1.98 26.62
CA THR A 226 -34.04 -1.91 27.64
C THR A 226 -33.63 -3.30 28.16
N ALA A 227 -34.58 -4.18 28.39
CA ALA A 227 -34.33 -5.55 28.92
C ALA A 227 -33.55 -6.46 27.96
N ARG A 228 -33.62 -6.22 26.63
CA ARG A 228 -33.00 -7.06 25.60
C ARG A 228 -31.94 -6.32 24.77
N ARG A 229 -31.65 -5.06 25.12
CA ARG A 229 -30.75 -4.17 24.36
C ARG A 229 -29.34 -4.76 24.23
N GLY A 230 -28.77 -5.29 25.31
CA GLY A 230 -27.45 -5.89 25.30
C GLY A 230 -27.36 -7.13 24.41
N THR A 231 -28.35 -8.02 24.47
CA THR A 231 -28.39 -9.23 23.64
C THR A 231 -28.57 -8.90 22.17
N GLY A 232 -29.50 -7.97 21.84
CA GLY A 232 -29.74 -7.55 20.47
C GLY A 232 -28.52 -6.86 19.85
N PHE A 233 -27.89 -5.95 20.57
CA PHE A 233 -26.66 -5.29 20.14
C PHE A 233 -25.51 -6.29 19.93
N GLY A 234 -25.32 -7.22 20.89
CA GLY A 234 -24.30 -8.27 20.78
C GLY A 234 -24.49 -9.17 19.57
N PHE A 235 -25.73 -9.59 19.31
CA PHE A 235 -26.05 -10.41 18.12
C PHE A 235 -25.75 -9.66 16.81
N CYS A 236 -26.20 -8.42 16.69
CA CYS A 236 -25.91 -7.60 15.52
C CYS A 236 -24.39 -7.41 15.32
N ASN A 237 -23.64 -7.20 16.41
CA ASN A 237 -22.19 -7.02 16.36
C ASN A 237 -21.47 -8.33 15.93
N ALA A 238 -21.94 -9.49 16.40
CA ALA A 238 -21.42 -10.79 15.96
C ALA A 238 -21.59 -10.99 14.46
N LEU A 239 -22.79 -10.70 13.91
CA LEU A 239 -23.03 -10.76 12.47
C LEU A 239 -22.12 -9.80 11.69
N CYS A 240 -21.85 -8.61 12.26
CA CYS A 240 -20.95 -7.64 11.66
C CYS A 240 -19.51 -8.19 11.57
N LYS A 241 -19.03 -8.88 12.59
CA LYS A 241 -17.69 -9.51 12.59
C LYS A 241 -17.59 -10.66 11.59
N LEU A 242 -18.62 -11.50 11.47
CA LEU A 242 -18.66 -12.54 10.44
C LEU A 242 -18.60 -11.95 9.03
N ALA A 243 -19.37 -10.89 8.79
CA ALA A 243 -19.32 -10.18 7.50
C ALA A 243 -17.96 -9.52 7.23
N ALA A 244 -17.26 -9.05 8.28
CA ALA A 244 -15.91 -8.51 8.14
C ALA A 244 -14.91 -9.59 7.71
N VAL A 245 -14.99 -10.79 8.28
CA VAL A 245 -14.15 -11.93 7.86
C VAL A 245 -14.38 -12.29 6.40
N LEU A 246 -15.66 -12.45 6.00
CA LEU A 246 -16.01 -12.73 4.61
C LEU A 246 -15.52 -11.61 3.67
N GLY A 247 -15.66 -10.35 4.07
CA GLY A 247 -15.16 -9.22 3.29
C GLY A 247 -13.66 -9.26 3.06
N ASN A 248 -12.89 -9.55 4.10
CA ASN A 248 -11.44 -9.68 3.95
C ASN A 248 -11.04 -10.83 3.01
N LEU A 249 -11.74 -11.96 3.07
CA LEU A 249 -11.52 -13.08 2.15
C LEU A 249 -11.83 -12.69 0.70
N PHE A 250 -12.95 -12.02 0.45
CA PHE A 250 -13.30 -11.52 -0.89
C PHE A 250 -12.31 -10.48 -1.40
N PHE A 251 -11.91 -9.53 -0.56
CA PHE A 251 -10.89 -8.55 -0.92
C PHE A 251 -9.57 -9.23 -1.27
N GLY A 252 -9.09 -10.14 -0.42
CA GLY A 252 -7.84 -10.87 -0.65
C GLY A 252 -7.82 -11.68 -1.95
N SER A 253 -8.95 -12.30 -2.31
CA SER A 253 -9.05 -13.08 -3.55
C SER A 253 -9.13 -12.21 -4.81
N LEU A 254 -9.68 -11.00 -4.72
CA LEU A 254 -9.91 -10.12 -5.87
C LEU A 254 -8.77 -9.12 -6.12
N VAL A 255 -8.04 -8.71 -5.09
CA VAL A 255 -6.90 -7.77 -5.20
C VAL A 255 -5.80 -8.31 -6.12
N GLY A 256 -5.58 -9.62 -6.13
CA GLY A 256 -4.60 -10.26 -7.02
C GLY A 256 -4.99 -10.24 -8.51
N ILE A 257 -6.26 -10.03 -8.84
CA ILE A 257 -6.74 -10.00 -10.22
C ILE A 257 -6.77 -8.56 -10.75
N THR A 258 -7.49 -7.68 -10.06
CA THR A 258 -7.56 -6.25 -10.40
C THR A 258 -7.89 -5.42 -9.17
N LYS A 259 -7.18 -4.30 -8.98
CA LYS A 259 -7.43 -3.36 -7.87
C LYS A 259 -8.80 -2.67 -7.96
N ALA A 260 -9.38 -2.60 -9.16
CA ALA A 260 -10.67 -1.94 -9.44
C ALA A 260 -11.87 -2.62 -8.79
N ILE A 261 -11.96 -3.94 -8.94
CA ILE A 261 -13.14 -4.72 -8.58
C ILE A 261 -13.48 -4.57 -7.09
N PRO A 262 -12.55 -4.75 -6.13
CA PRO A 262 -12.87 -4.63 -4.72
C PRO A 262 -13.30 -3.22 -4.31
N ILE A 263 -12.69 -2.18 -4.88
CA ILE A 263 -13.04 -0.78 -4.58
C ILE A 263 -14.45 -0.45 -5.08
N LEU A 264 -14.77 -0.80 -6.33
CA LEU A 264 -16.07 -0.55 -6.92
C LEU A 264 -17.18 -1.36 -6.22
N MET A 265 -16.89 -2.60 -5.85
CA MET A 265 -17.81 -3.42 -5.05
C MET A 265 -18.07 -2.80 -3.68
N ALA A 266 -17.03 -2.34 -2.98
CA ALA A 266 -17.17 -1.64 -1.71
C ALA A 266 -18.00 -0.36 -1.85
N SER A 267 -17.76 0.45 -2.84
CA SER A 267 -18.51 1.67 -3.12
C SER A 267 -20.00 1.36 -3.37
N SER A 268 -20.31 0.44 -4.28
CA SER A 268 -21.70 0.10 -4.65
C SER A 268 -22.52 -0.38 -3.46
N VAL A 269 -21.95 -1.29 -2.65
CA VAL A 269 -22.63 -1.79 -1.46
C VAL A 269 -22.79 -0.68 -0.39
N LEU A 270 -21.86 0.35 -0.26
CA LEU A 270 -22.04 1.51 0.63
C LEU A 270 -23.22 2.38 0.19
N VAL A 271 -23.27 2.68 -1.06
CA VAL A 271 -24.37 3.48 -1.60
C VAL A 271 -25.71 2.75 -1.41
N CYS A 272 -25.79 1.45 -1.77
CA CYS A 272 -27.01 0.67 -1.56
C CYS A 272 -27.40 0.60 -0.07
N GLY A 273 -26.44 0.33 0.83
CA GLY A 273 -26.70 0.33 2.28
C GLY A 273 -27.19 1.66 2.82
N GLY A 274 -26.60 2.77 2.32
CA GLY A 274 -27.02 4.12 2.68
C GLY A 274 -28.46 4.45 2.20
N LEU A 275 -28.80 4.07 0.97
CA LEU A 275 -30.16 4.25 0.42
C LEU A 275 -31.20 3.43 1.20
N VAL A 276 -30.88 2.20 1.59
CA VAL A 276 -31.74 1.39 2.45
C VAL A 276 -31.87 2.03 3.82
N GLY A 277 -30.78 2.54 4.39
CA GLY A 277 -30.79 3.25 5.67
C GLY A 277 -31.73 4.48 5.69
N LEU A 278 -31.77 5.22 4.59
CA LEU A 278 -32.66 6.40 4.44
C LEU A 278 -34.15 6.03 4.34
N ARG A 279 -34.47 4.78 3.98
CA ARG A 279 -35.86 4.29 3.87
C ARG A 279 -36.39 3.67 5.17
N LEU A 280 -35.56 3.52 6.20
CA LEU A 280 -36.01 3.02 7.50
C LEU A 280 -36.97 4.02 8.16
N PRO A 281 -38.06 3.55 8.79
CA PRO A 281 -38.97 4.41 9.51
C PRO A 281 -38.27 5.03 10.72
N ASP A 282 -38.55 6.30 10.97
CA ASP A 282 -37.97 7.04 12.10
C ASP A 282 -38.51 6.47 13.41
N THR A 283 -37.65 5.89 14.23
CA THR A 283 -38.01 5.24 15.50
C THR A 283 -38.16 6.20 16.67
N ARG A 284 -38.00 7.50 16.45
CA ARG A 284 -38.07 8.54 17.51
C ARG A 284 -39.41 8.52 18.31
N ALA A 285 -40.49 8.08 17.69
CA ALA A 285 -41.79 8.08 18.31
C ALA A 285 -42.10 6.88 19.20
N ASN A 286 -41.31 5.79 19.13
CA ASN A 286 -41.64 4.51 19.78
C ASN A 286 -40.69 4.09 20.90
N VAL A 287 -39.73 4.93 21.29
CA VAL A 287 -38.63 4.51 22.22
C VAL A 287 -38.92 4.84 23.70
N LEU A 288 -40.03 5.47 24.03
CA LEU A 288 -40.35 5.88 25.39
C LEU A 288 -41.54 5.08 26.02
N MET A 289 -41.69 3.81 25.66
CA MET A 289 -42.56 2.91 26.47
C MET A 289 -41.75 1.73 27.00
#